data_caac014845acb96432581b136618e28a
#
_entry.id   caac014845acb96432581b136618e28a
#
_cell.length_a   1.000
_cell.length_b   1.000
_cell.length_c   1.000
_cell.angle_alpha   90.00
_cell.angle_beta   90.00
_cell.angle_gamma   90.00
#
_symmetry.space_group_name_H-M   'P 1'
#
loop_
_entity.id
_entity.type
_entity.pdbx_description
1 polymer ?
#
loop_
_entity_poly.entity_id
_entity_poly.type
_entity_poly.pdbx_seq_one_letter_code
_entity_poly.pdbx_strand_id
1 'polypeptide(L)'
;VKFKYSLATAVTLALLQGCGGGGGDSSSPTPSTSSANGPTWKVHDFSQPSKTFINQCETPRVGLDPYDNYAAYPDKLGSALHEKLFLRAFTNETYLWYDEVPDNNPANYKTVTDYFNTLVTSATTATGKPKDRFHFTVPYEDDMKSSQSGLVAGFGFNWAFLRGVQPRDVRISYTEEASPADRSGIARGDKLLKINNIDVVNTGSQSDIDFINKTLFNPDINQDYTFTFESVDGLEKTVTLTASDVMTSPVKNAKVITHNGMRIGYLQYNSFEPSAQAPLIEAFSTLSAENVDEIVVDLRYNGGGLVLQSSQVGYMLSGAGQNRVFSELIHNDKVMRTIKDGDNIYRFTNLAIDWAAQKYSDQVLPTLNKKRVYVLTSGGTASSSELLINALRGIDVEVIQIGSTTTGKPYGFSPEQNCGTMYYTIQFKSANEKKFGDFADGFIPTPKSQINTELGLNNRVEGCWVNDDLTKPLGDPSEGMLSAALNYMETGTCPPVSPSSFNAMPRNISSPELSDVRSPLRTEAIHVEIN
;
A
#
# COMPACT_ATOMS: atom_id res chain seq x y z
N VAL A 1 -14.14 -6.58 -1.96
CA VAL A 1 -13.28 -7.44 -2.79
C VAL A 1 -13.90 -8.82 -2.79
N LYS A 2 -14.62 -9.20 -3.86
CA LYS A 2 -15.11 -10.58 -3.99
C LYS A 2 -13.97 -11.43 -4.49
N PHE A 3 -13.41 -12.24 -3.61
CA PHE A 3 -12.70 -13.43 -4.06
C PHE A 3 -13.75 -14.37 -4.68
N LYS A 4 -13.62 -14.71 -5.95
CA LYS A 4 -14.52 -15.66 -6.61
C LYS A 4 -14.30 -17.06 -6.02
N TYR A 5 -15.09 -17.43 -5.03
CA TYR A 5 -15.31 -18.83 -4.74
C TYR A 5 -16.45 -19.35 -5.61
N SER A 6 -16.13 -20.15 -6.62
CA SER A 6 -17.14 -20.89 -7.38
C SER A 6 -17.72 -21.99 -6.47
N LEU A 7 -18.82 -21.69 -5.80
CA LEU A 7 -19.64 -22.69 -5.12
C LEU A 7 -20.51 -23.39 -6.17
N ALA A 8 -20.12 -24.58 -6.57
CA ALA A 8 -21.01 -25.51 -7.26
C ALA A 8 -21.95 -26.12 -6.22
N THR A 9 -23.17 -25.58 -6.12
CA THR A 9 -24.23 -26.11 -5.27
C THR A 9 -24.83 -27.33 -5.96
N ALA A 10 -24.46 -28.52 -5.51
CA ALA A 10 -25.18 -29.74 -5.82
C ALA A 10 -26.02 -30.15 -4.60
N VAL A 11 -27.29 -29.80 -4.62
CA VAL A 11 -28.28 -30.31 -3.69
C VAL A 11 -28.65 -31.72 -4.14
N THR A 12 -28.34 -32.72 -3.34
CA THR A 12 -28.92 -34.07 -3.50
C THR A 12 -29.58 -34.48 -2.18
N LEU A 13 -30.89 -34.41 -2.18
CA LEU A 13 -31.75 -35.00 -1.16
C LEU A 13 -31.73 -36.51 -1.34
N ALA A 14 -31.36 -37.27 -0.30
CA ALA A 14 -31.62 -38.69 -0.25
C ALA A 14 -32.17 -39.04 1.11
N LEU A 15 -33.47 -39.33 1.14
CA LEU A 15 -34.17 -40.02 2.21
C LEU A 15 -33.82 -41.51 2.16
N LEU A 16 -33.41 -42.09 3.27
CA LEU A 16 -33.45 -43.54 3.43
C LEU A 16 -33.90 -43.92 4.85
N GLN A 17 -35.07 -44.51 4.91
CA GLN A 17 -35.55 -45.37 6.00
C GLN A 17 -34.94 -46.76 5.84
N GLY A 18 -34.72 -47.46 6.96
CA GLY A 18 -34.45 -48.89 6.94
C GLY A 18 -33.99 -49.42 8.29
N CYS A 19 -34.92 -49.95 9.07
CA CYS A 19 -34.70 -50.78 10.25
C CYS A 19 -34.25 -52.20 9.87
N GLY A 20 -33.45 -52.86 10.73
CA GLY A 20 -33.28 -54.30 10.71
C GLY A 20 -32.09 -54.79 11.53
N GLY A 21 -32.34 -55.47 12.63
CA GLY A 21 -31.41 -55.90 13.66
C GLY A 21 -30.68 -57.21 13.41
N GLY A 22 -29.78 -57.54 14.34
CA GLY A 22 -29.33 -58.92 14.66
C GLY A 22 -27.84 -59.15 14.77
N GLY A 23 -27.33 -59.35 15.99
CA GLY A 23 -26.41 -60.45 16.37
C GLY A 23 -24.91 -60.31 16.14
N GLY A 24 -24.19 -60.08 17.20
CA GLY A 24 -22.96 -60.63 17.72
C GLY A 24 -21.76 -60.92 16.80
N ASP A 25 -20.66 -60.25 17.03
CA ASP A 25 -19.40 -60.83 17.49
C ASP A 25 -18.37 -59.74 17.75
N SER A 26 -17.71 -59.84 18.88
CA SER A 26 -16.63 -58.96 19.35
C SER A 26 -15.34 -59.30 18.62
N SER A 27 -14.98 -58.46 17.64
CA SER A 27 -13.61 -58.31 17.18
C SER A 27 -13.28 -56.84 17.16
N SER A 28 -12.35 -56.43 18.03
CA SER A 28 -11.78 -55.08 18.05
C SER A 28 -11.29 -54.71 16.66
N PRO A 29 -11.71 -53.58 16.08
CA PRO A 29 -11.11 -53.11 14.87
C PRO A 29 -9.69 -52.63 15.19
N THR A 30 -8.69 -53.31 14.65
CA THR A 30 -7.35 -52.81 14.49
C THR A 30 -7.49 -51.42 13.83
N PRO A 31 -6.80 -50.35 14.34
CA PRO A 31 -6.81 -49.09 13.65
C PRO A 31 -6.23 -49.32 12.26
N SER A 32 -7.02 -49.17 11.23
CA SER A 32 -6.54 -49.09 9.87
C SER A 32 -5.62 -47.85 9.83
N THR A 33 -4.32 -48.08 9.81
CA THR A 33 -3.35 -47.08 9.39
C THR A 33 -3.72 -46.70 7.97
N SER A 34 -4.54 -45.64 7.82
CA SER A 34 -4.61 -44.92 6.57
C SER A 34 -3.20 -44.52 6.22
N SER A 35 -2.69 -45.10 5.18
CA SER A 35 -1.37 -44.74 4.63
C SER A 35 -1.35 -43.23 4.40
N ALA A 36 -0.58 -42.55 5.24
CA ALA A 36 -0.35 -41.11 5.17
C ALA A 36 0.50 -40.82 3.94
N ASN A 37 -0.10 -40.82 2.76
CA ASN A 37 0.46 -40.14 1.61
C ASN A 37 0.01 -38.65 1.72
N GLY A 38 0.63 -37.94 2.66
CA GLY A 38 0.56 -36.48 2.68
C GLY A 38 1.13 -35.89 1.38
N PRO A 39 0.90 -34.61 1.11
CA PRO A 39 1.41 -33.99 -0.09
C PRO A 39 2.95 -34.10 -0.12
N THR A 40 3.50 -34.37 -1.29
CA THR A 40 4.95 -34.54 -1.47
C THR A 40 5.49 -33.45 -2.40
N TRP A 41 6.64 -32.89 -2.02
CA TRP A 41 7.38 -32.00 -2.90
C TRP A 41 8.27 -32.80 -3.83
N LYS A 42 8.34 -32.36 -5.08
CA LYS A 42 9.30 -32.85 -6.08
C LYS A 42 9.80 -31.66 -6.87
N VAL A 43 11.12 -31.56 -7.03
CA VAL A 43 11.77 -30.42 -7.67
C VAL A 43 11.28 -30.25 -9.12
N HIS A 44 10.93 -29.03 -9.48
CA HIS A 44 10.40 -28.64 -10.81
C HIS A 44 9.09 -29.35 -11.24
N ASP A 45 8.42 -30.03 -10.31
CA ASP A 45 7.09 -30.59 -10.57
C ASP A 45 6.01 -29.62 -10.07
N PHE A 46 5.41 -28.87 -11.00
CA PHE A 46 4.30 -27.93 -10.77
C PHE A 46 2.99 -28.46 -11.37
N SER A 47 2.82 -29.77 -11.46
CA SER A 47 1.63 -30.40 -12.03
C SER A 47 0.36 -30.19 -11.17
N GLN A 48 0.53 -29.88 -9.87
CA GLN A 48 -0.57 -29.59 -8.97
C GLN A 48 -0.72 -28.07 -8.81
N PRO A 49 -1.86 -27.49 -9.25
CA PRO A 49 -2.10 -26.05 -9.14
C PRO A 49 -2.38 -25.62 -7.70
N SER A 50 -2.22 -24.31 -7.41
CA SER A 50 -2.43 -23.71 -6.08
C SER A 50 -3.79 -24.07 -5.46
N LYS A 51 -4.85 -24.11 -6.28
CA LYS A 51 -6.21 -24.51 -5.85
C LYS A 51 -6.29 -25.90 -5.22
N THR A 52 -5.30 -26.77 -5.46
CA THR A 52 -5.23 -28.09 -4.84
C THR A 52 -4.92 -28.00 -3.35
N PHE A 53 -4.19 -26.98 -2.95
CA PHE A 53 -3.67 -26.84 -1.58
C PHE A 53 -4.32 -25.71 -0.79
N ILE A 54 -5.07 -24.82 -1.45
CA ILE A 54 -5.70 -23.66 -0.81
C ILE A 54 -6.61 -24.08 0.33
N ASN A 55 -6.57 -23.33 1.43
CA ASN A 55 -7.36 -23.54 2.64
C ASN A 55 -7.08 -24.87 3.38
N GLN A 56 -6.00 -25.58 3.07
CA GLN A 56 -5.56 -26.76 3.82
C GLN A 56 -4.55 -26.34 4.88
N CYS A 57 -5.05 -26.02 6.08
CA CYS A 57 -4.35 -25.29 7.13
C CYS A 57 -3.83 -26.22 8.22
N GLU A 58 -2.62 -25.97 8.73
CA GLU A 58 -2.10 -26.65 9.93
C GLU A 58 -3.02 -26.35 11.14
N THR A 59 -3.49 -25.11 11.23
CA THR A 59 -4.43 -24.66 12.27
C THR A 59 -5.62 -23.96 11.59
N PRO A 60 -6.68 -24.72 11.24
CA PRO A 60 -7.86 -24.14 10.61
C PRO A 60 -8.59 -23.16 11.52
N ARG A 61 -9.00 -22.01 11.01
CA ARG A 61 -9.93 -21.12 11.70
C ARG A 61 -11.32 -21.77 11.74
N VAL A 62 -12.04 -21.54 12.82
CA VAL A 62 -13.41 -22.03 13.02
C VAL A 62 -14.35 -20.88 13.30
N GLY A 63 -15.61 -21.02 12.89
CA GLY A 63 -16.62 -19.98 13.08
C GLY A 63 -16.96 -19.23 11.81
N LEU A 64 -17.40 -18.00 11.98
CA LEU A 64 -17.88 -17.14 10.89
C LEU A 64 -16.89 -15.98 10.68
N ASP A 65 -16.63 -15.67 9.43
CA ASP A 65 -15.79 -14.56 9.01
C ASP A 65 -16.58 -13.25 9.07
N PRO A 66 -16.25 -12.32 9.99
CA PRO A 66 -16.98 -11.06 10.11
C PRO A 66 -16.77 -10.12 8.90
N TYR A 67 -15.77 -10.40 8.09
CA TYR A 67 -15.39 -9.58 6.92
C TYR A 67 -15.91 -10.13 5.58
N ASP A 68 -16.45 -11.37 5.58
CA ASP A 68 -17.08 -11.99 4.40
C ASP A 68 -18.56 -12.34 4.68
N ASN A 69 -19.37 -11.33 5.00
CA ASN A 69 -20.81 -11.48 5.25
C ASN A 69 -21.16 -12.60 6.26
N TYR A 70 -20.31 -12.83 7.25
CA TYR A 70 -20.45 -13.92 8.22
C TYR A 70 -20.55 -15.31 7.58
N ALA A 71 -19.88 -15.52 6.46
CA ALA A 71 -19.69 -16.86 5.91
C ALA A 71 -18.78 -17.70 6.83
N ALA A 72 -18.92 -19.01 6.79
CA ALA A 72 -17.99 -19.89 7.49
C ALA A 72 -16.59 -19.77 6.86
N TYR A 73 -15.53 -19.77 7.72
CA TYR A 73 -14.18 -19.81 7.20
C TYR A 73 -13.98 -21.03 6.28
N PRO A 74 -13.30 -20.87 5.14
CA PRO A 74 -13.11 -21.95 4.16
C PRO A 74 -12.06 -22.98 4.58
N ASP A 75 -11.40 -22.78 5.72
CA ASP A 75 -10.27 -23.54 6.21
C ASP A 75 -10.62 -25.02 6.46
N LYS A 76 -9.70 -25.91 6.08
CA LYS A 76 -9.79 -27.36 6.27
C LYS A 76 -8.53 -27.85 6.96
N LEU A 77 -8.62 -28.94 7.70
CA LEU A 77 -7.44 -29.53 8.31
C LEU A 77 -6.44 -30.00 7.25
N GLY A 78 -5.23 -29.50 7.36
CA GLY A 78 -4.10 -29.77 6.50
C GLY A 78 -2.79 -29.86 7.29
N SER A 79 -1.76 -29.19 6.81
CA SER A 79 -0.47 -29.09 7.49
C SER A 79 0.31 -27.89 6.95
N ALA A 80 1.37 -27.44 7.66
CA ALA A 80 2.27 -26.42 7.17
C ALA A 80 2.88 -26.76 5.79
N LEU A 81 3.00 -28.04 5.44
CA LEU A 81 3.46 -28.44 4.11
C LEU A 81 2.43 -28.12 3.02
N HIS A 82 1.13 -28.31 3.29
CA HIS A 82 0.07 -27.91 2.35
C HIS A 82 0.10 -26.41 2.10
N GLU A 83 0.22 -25.60 3.15
CA GLU A 83 0.31 -24.14 3.03
C GLU A 83 1.54 -23.70 2.22
N LYS A 84 2.71 -24.32 2.46
CA LYS A 84 3.92 -24.05 1.69
C LYS A 84 3.81 -24.49 0.23
N LEU A 85 3.15 -25.61 -0.06
CA LEU A 85 2.91 -26.07 -1.42
C LEU A 85 1.89 -25.18 -2.15
N PHE A 86 0.89 -24.65 -1.43
CA PHE A 86 0.02 -23.59 -1.95
C PHE A 86 0.85 -22.40 -2.42
N LEU A 87 1.71 -21.85 -1.56
CA LEU A 87 2.54 -20.67 -1.87
C LEU A 87 3.48 -20.93 -3.05
N ARG A 88 4.11 -22.13 -3.09
CA ARG A 88 4.97 -22.53 -4.20
C ARG A 88 4.22 -22.55 -5.55
N ALA A 89 3.05 -23.16 -5.56
CA ALA A 89 2.23 -23.23 -6.78
C ALA A 89 1.71 -21.85 -7.17
N PHE A 90 1.19 -21.07 -6.20
CA PHE A 90 0.69 -19.72 -6.40
C PHE A 90 1.77 -18.79 -6.96
N THR A 91 2.99 -18.82 -6.41
CA THR A 91 4.13 -18.06 -6.93
C THR A 91 4.46 -18.47 -8.37
N ASN A 92 4.53 -19.77 -8.65
CA ASN A 92 4.79 -20.27 -10.01
C ASN A 92 3.68 -19.89 -11.00
N GLU A 93 2.44 -19.77 -10.56
CA GLU A 93 1.30 -19.40 -11.41
C GLU A 93 1.25 -17.89 -11.66
N THR A 94 1.45 -17.06 -10.64
CA THR A 94 1.06 -15.65 -10.67
C THR A 94 2.20 -14.64 -10.52
N TYR A 95 3.32 -15.01 -9.87
CA TYR A 95 4.41 -14.06 -9.63
C TYR A 95 5.02 -13.57 -10.95
N LEU A 96 5.24 -12.27 -11.06
CA LEU A 96 5.70 -11.65 -12.30
C LEU A 96 7.03 -12.22 -12.80
N TRP A 97 7.92 -12.59 -11.91
CA TRP A 97 9.26 -13.15 -12.19
C TRP A 97 9.39 -14.57 -11.66
N TYR A 98 8.36 -15.39 -11.86
CA TYR A 98 8.31 -16.77 -11.36
C TYR A 98 9.46 -17.66 -11.84
N ASP A 99 10.02 -17.38 -13.00
CA ASP A 99 11.16 -18.07 -13.61
C ASP A 99 12.52 -17.67 -13.01
N GLU A 100 12.56 -16.58 -12.23
CA GLU A 100 13.73 -16.14 -11.47
C GLU A 100 13.77 -16.74 -10.05
N VAL A 101 12.72 -17.45 -9.59
CA VAL A 101 12.59 -17.97 -8.23
C VAL A 101 13.15 -19.40 -8.14
N PRO A 102 14.11 -19.67 -7.22
CA PRO A 102 14.60 -21.02 -6.98
C PRO A 102 13.51 -21.95 -6.43
N ASP A 103 13.39 -23.16 -6.96
CA ASP A 103 12.45 -24.16 -6.47
C ASP A 103 13.01 -24.91 -5.24
N ASN A 104 13.02 -24.22 -4.10
CA ASN A 104 13.51 -24.73 -2.84
C ASN A 104 12.56 -25.76 -2.20
N ASN A 105 13.13 -26.79 -1.53
CA ASN A 105 12.31 -27.75 -0.78
C ASN A 105 11.62 -27.10 0.41
N PRO A 106 10.26 -27.03 0.45
CA PRO A 106 9.50 -26.40 1.53
C PRO A 106 9.74 -27.04 2.91
N ALA A 107 10.16 -28.31 2.98
CA ALA A 107 10.46 -28.98 4.23
C ALA A 107 11.69 -28.42 4.96
N ASN A 108 12.56 -27.68 4.26
CA ASN A 108 13.77 -27.09 4.84
C ASN A 108 13.49 -25.83 5.67
N TYR A 109 12.28 -25.33 5.68
CA TYR A 109 11.90 -24.09 6.36
C TYR A 109 11.01 -24.37 7.55
N LYS A 110 11.28 -23.68 8.67
CA LYS A 110 10.57 -23.91 9.93
C LYS A 110 9.11 -23.44 9.85
N THR A 111 8.89 -22.22 9.37
CA THR A 111 7.54 -21.63 9.26
C THR A 111 7.10 -21.47 7.81
N VAL A 112 5.80 -21.23 7.61
CA VAL A 112 5.22 -20.92 6.31
C VAL A 112 5.76 -19.57 5.81
N THR A 113 5.86 -18.59 6.69
CA THR A 113 6.40 -17.26 6.37
C THR A 113 7.88 -17.31 5.98
N ASP A 114 8.72 -18.11 6.69
CA ASP A 114 10.13 -18.29 6.30
C ASP A 114 10.24 -18.82 4.87
N TYR A 115 9.36 -19.76 4.49
CA TYR A 115 9.35 -20.28 3.14
C TYR A 115 8.87 -19.24 2.12
N PHE A 116 7.77 -18.53 2.43
CA PHE A 116 7.25 -17.46 1.56
C PHE A 116 8.31 -16.41 1.25
N ASN A 117 9.09 -15.98 2.24
CA ASN A 117 10.15 -15.00 2.08
C ASN A 117 11.27 -15.44 1.10
N THR A 118 11.33 -16.72 0.72
CA THR A 118 12.26 -17.23 -0.29
C THR A 118 11.68 -17.31 -1.69
N LEU A 119 10.37 -17.10 -1.83
CA LEU A 119 9.65 -17.17 -3.11
C LEU A 119 9.69 -15.82 -3.85
N VAL A 120 10.87 -15.24 -3.94
CA VAL A 120 11.12 -13.90 -4.48
C VAL A 120 12.38 -13.90 -5.35
N THR A 121 12.40 -13.04 -6.38
CA THR A 121 13.60 -12.85 -7.21
C THR A 121 14.75 -12.23 -6.43
N SER A 122 15.98 -12.66 -6.69
CA SER A 122 17.20 -12.04 -6.17
C SER A 122 17.80 -10.98 -7.10
N ALA A 123 17.16 -10.69 -8.23
CA ALA A 123 17.63 -9.70 -9.19
C ALA A 123 17.56 -8.27 -8.63
N THR A 124 18.33 -7.36 -9.24
CA THR A 124 18.38 -5.94 -8.84
C THR A 124 17.93 -5.03 -9.97
N THR A 125 17.53 -3.80 -9.62
CA THR A 125 17.28 -2.71 -10.56
C THR A 125 18.58 -2.17 -11.16
N ALA A 126 18.49 -1.27 -12.13
CA ALA A 126 19.66 -0.62 -12.72
C ALA A 126 20.52 0.16 -11.71
N THR A 127 19.94 0.62 -10.60
CA THR A 127 20.66 1.31 -9.52
C THR A 127 21.14 0.37 -8.41
N GLY A 128 20.96 -0.96 -8.56
CA GLY A 128 21.41 -1.97 -7.61
C GLY A 128 20.47 -2.23 -6.43
N LYS A 129 19.25 -1.65 -6.40
CA LYS A 129 18.23 -1.99 -5.40
C LYS A 129 17.65 -3.37 -5.70
N PRO A 130 17.20 -4.16 -4.69
CA PRO A 130 16.44 -5.37 -4.96
C PRO A 130 15.25 -5.08 -5.91
N LYS A 131 15.08 -5.90 -6.94
CA LYS A 131 14.01 -5.75 -7.94
C LYS A 131 12.63 -5.91 -7.30
N ASP A 132 12.48 -6.91 -6.44
CA ASP A 132 11.34 -7.06 -5.55
C ASP A 132 11.75 -6.79 -4.09
N ARG A 133 11.26 -5.69 -3.55
CA ARG A 133 11.34 -5.28 -2.14
C ARG A 133 9.94 -5.04 -1.55
N PHE A 134 8.93 -5.63 -2.19
CA PHE A 134 7.52 -5.40 -1.95
C PHE A 134 6.76 -6.69 -1.61
N HIS A 135 7.47 -7.79 -1.37
CA HIS A 135 6.98 -9.11 -1.05
C HIS A 135 6.80 -9.24 0.47
N PHE A 136 5.56 -9.41 0.96
CA PHE A 136 5.26 -9.43 2.39
C PHE A 136 3.96 -10.17 2.72
N THR A 137 3.71 -10.39 4.02
CA THR A 137 2.47 -10.98 4.56
C THR A 137 1.87 -10.11 5.65
N VAL A 138 0.54 -10.20 5.81
CA VAL A 138 -0.22 -9.56 6.90
C VAL A 138 -1.22 -10.57 7.45
N PRO A 139 -1.51 -10.60 8.78
CA PRO A 139 -2.64 -11.34 9.30
C PRO A 139 -3.95 -10.89 8.61
N TYR A 140 -4.77 -11.85 8.18
CA TYR A 140 -6.00 -11.58 7.44
C TYR A 140 -6.94 -10.60 8.14
N GLU A 141 -7.13 -10.78 9.46
CA GLU A 141 -8.05 -9.94 10.23
C GLU A 141 -7.56 -8.49 10.35
N ASP A 142 -6.24 -8.28 10.50
CA ASP A 142 -5.64 -6.95 10.56
C ASP A 142 -5.80 -6.23 9.21
N ASP A 143 -5.56 -6.97 8.11
CA ASP A 143 -5.73 -6.48 6.75
C ASP A 143 -7.16 -6.04 6.48
N MET A 144 -8.12 -6.93 6.75
CA MET A 144 -9.53 -6.68 6.51
C MET A 144 -10.08 -5.56 7.40
N LYS A 145 -9.66 -5.50 8.67
CA LYS A 145 -10.03 -4.42 9.58
C LYS A 145 -9.59 -3.06 9.04
N SER A 146 -8.33 -2.97 8.63
CA SER A 146 -7.77 -1.73 8.08
C SER A 146 -8.46 -1.33 6.78
N SER A 147 -8.55 -2.25 5.81
CA SER A 147 -9.03 -1.96 4.46
C SER A 147 -10.54 -1.68 4.38
N GLN A 148 -11.35 -2.31 5.24
CA GLN A 148 -12.81 -2.14 5.22
C GLN A 148 -13.31 -1.05 6.15
N SER A 149 -12.71 -0.88 7.34
CA SER A 149 -13.20 0.06 8.35
C SER A 149 -12.42 1.37 8.41
N GLY A 150 -11.21 1.44 7.84
CA GLY A 150 -10.31 2.59 8.01
C GLY A 150 -9.80 2.74 9.44
N LEU A 151 -10.00 1.72 10.29
CA LEU A 151 -9.56 1.73 11.69
C LEU A 151 -8.16 1.11 11.80
N VAL A 152 -7.26 1.85 12.42
CA VAL A 152 -5.89 1.40 12.70
C VAL A 152 -5.62 1.46 14.19
N ALA A 153 -5.10 0.37 14.74
CA ALA A 153 -4.67 0.33 16.14
C ALA A 153 -3.51 1.31 16.37
N GLY A 154 -3.65 2.22 17.34
CA GLY A 154 -2.59 3.19 17.59
C GLY A 154 -3.02 4.40 18.39
N PHE A 155 -2.29 5.47 18.18
CA PHE A 155 -2.50 6.75 18.88
C PHE A 155 -2.93 7.86 17.91
N GLY A 156 -2.91 7.60 16.60
CA GLY A 156 -3.15 8.58 15.54
C GLY A 156 -1.91 9.35 15.12
N PHE A 157 -0.73 8.84 15.42
CA PHE A 157 0.52 9.36 14.89
C PHE A 157 0.77 8.87 13.48
N ASN A 158 1.31 9.74 12.64
CA ASN A 158 2.01 9.37 11.42
C ASN A 158 3.46 9.84 11.52
N TRP A 159 4.41 8.97 11.17
CA TRP A 159 5.82 9.14 11.45
C TRP A 159 6.63 9.58 10.25
N ALA A 160 7.62 10.44 10.47
CA ALA A 160 8.68 10.75 9.52
C ALA A 160 10.02 10.24 10.09
N PHE A 161 10.60 9.24 9.45
CA PHE A 161 11.91 8.68 9.82
C PHE A 161 13.01 9.42 9.06
N LEU A 162 13.50 10.51 9.65
CA LEU A 162 14.61 11.28 9.06
C LEU A 162 15.92 10.50 9.20
N ARG A 163 16.04 9.70 10.26
CA ARG A 163 17.16 8.82 10.51
C ARG A 163 16.73 7.61 11.35
N GLY A 164 16.79 6.42 10.75
CA GLY A 164 16.39 5.16 11.39
C GLY A 164 17.49 4.54 12.27
N VAL A 165 18.76 4.94 12.08
CA VAL A 165 19.92 4.47 12.85
C VAL A 165 20.37 5.51 13.86
N GLN A 166 21.11 5.06 14.91
CA GLN A 166 21.60 5.93 16.00
C GLN A 166 22.55 7.05 15.52
N PRO A 167 22.42 8.24 16.12
CA PRO A 167 21.31 8.75 16.92
C PRO A 167 20.08 8.93 16.00
N ARG A 168 18.93 8.30 16.37
CA ARG A 168 17.73 8.31 15.54
C ARG A 168 17.04 9.68 15.54
N ASP A 169 16.42 10.02 14.43
CA ASP A 169 15.53 11.18 14.33
C ASP A 169 14.19 10.73 13.74
N VAL A 170 13.23 10.52 14.65
CA VAL A 170 11.86 10.10 14.35
C VAL A 170 10.93 11.23 14.77
N ARG A 171 10.15 11.74 13.83
CA ARG A 171 9.27 12.89 14.06
C ARG A 171 7.85 12.59 13.64
N ILE A 172 6.93 13.40 14.14
CA ILE A 172 5.54 13.39 13.69
C ILE A 172 5.45 14.07 12.33
N SER A 173 4.95 13.35 11.34
CA SER A 173 4.62 13.92 10.02
C SER A 173 3.27 14.62 10.02
N TYR A 174 2.26 14.01 10.66
CA TYR A 174 0.95 14.59 10.98
C TYR A 174 0.23 13.69 12.00
N THR A 175 -0.88 14.19 12.56
CA THR A 175 -1.77 13.41 13.41
C THR A 175 -3.13 13.21 12.76
N GLU A 176 -3.83 12.13 13.15
CA GLU A 176 -5.23 11.92 12.78
C GLU A 176 -6.12 12.80 13.66
N GLU A 177 -7.09 13.46 13.06
CA GLU A 177 -8.03 14.34 13.75
C GLU A 177 -8.80 13.57 14.84
N ALA A 178 -9.03 14.21 15.96
CA ALA A 178 -9.70 13.62 17.13
C ALA A 178 -9.08 12.30 17.65
N SER A 179 -7.83 12.01 17.30
CA SER A 179 -7.06 10.88 17.86
C SER A 179 -6.55 11.18 19.28
N PRO A 180 -6.05 10.18 20.03
CA PRO A 180 -5.33 10.43 21.29
C PRO A 180 -4.17 11.41 21.15
N ALA A 181 -3.41 11.33 20.05
CA ALA A 181 -2.30 12.23 19.76
C ALA A 181 -2.75 13.67 19.56
N ASP A 182 -3.76 13.88 18.72
CA ASP A 182 -4.32 15.20 18.42
C ASP A 182 -4.86 15.89 19.67
N ARG A 183 -5.69 15.17 20.46
CA ARG A 183 -6.23 15.69 21.74
C ARG A 183 -5.14 16.06 22.75
N SER A 184 -3.96 15.45 22.65
CA SER A 184 -2.82 15.73 23.53
C SER A 184 -1.95 16.88 23.02
N GLY A 185 -2.30 17.48 21.88
CA GLY A 185 -1.58 18.59 21.27
C GLY A 185 -0.19 18.20 20.78
N ILE A 186 -0.02 16.93 20.36
CA ILE A 186 1.15 16.49 19.60
C ILE A 186 1.02 17.01 18.18
N ALA A 187 2.09 17.59 17.66
CA ALA A 187 2.07 18.33 16.42
C ALA A 187 3.13 17.81 15.40
N ARG A 188 2.91 18.17 14.15
CA ARG A 188 3.90 17.95 13.09
C ARG A 188 5.27 18.54 13.47
N GLY A 189 6.32 17.75 13.27
CA GLY A 189 7.69 18.13 13.58
C GLY A 189 8.16 17.74 14.98
N ASP A 190 7.25 17.42 15.91
CA ASP A 190 7.63 16.94 17.23
C ASP A 190 8.50 15.69 17.11
N LYS A 191 9.69 15.72 17.73
CA LYS A 191 10.68 14.66 17.71
C LYS A 191 10.46 13.70 18.87
N LEU A 192 10.33 12.43 18.58
CA LEU A 192 10.21 11.38 19.58
C LEU A 192 11.56 11.15 20.28
N LEU A 193 11.61 11.36 21.59
CA LEU A 193 12.80 11.13 22.42
C LEU A 193 12.71 9.82 23.18
N LYS A 194 11.56 9.53 23.83
CA LYS A 194 11.40 8.33 24.66
C LYS A 194 10.02 7.72 24.50
N ILE A 195 9.95 6.39 24.69
CA ILE A 195 8.71 5.65 24.95
C ILE A 195 8.87 4.94 26.28
N ASN A 196 7.99 5.22 27.23
CA ASN A 196 8.18 4.84 28.63
C ASN A 196 9.56 5.33 29.12
N ASN A 197 10.42 4.43 29.54
CA ASN A 197 11.79 4.75 29.97
C ASN A 197 12.87 4.47 28.92
N ILE A 198 12.46 4.05 27.71
CA ILE A 198 13.39 3.67 26.64
C ILE A 198 13.79 4.90 25.83
N ASP A 199 15.08 5.16 25.71
CA ASP A 199 15.66 6.21 24.87
C ASP A 199 15.58 5.76 23.39
N VAL A 200 14.62 6.31 22.65
CA VAL A 200 14.41 5.99 21.22
C VAL A 200 15.61 6.44 20.37
N VAL A 201 16.22 7.56 20.75
CA VAL A 201 17.32 8.18 19.99
C VAL A 201 18.57 7.32 20.02
N ASN A 202 18.92 6.75 21.18
CA ASN A 202 20.26 6.17 21.39
C ASN A 202 20.27 4.68 21.79
N THR A 203 19.09 4.04 22.04
CA THR A 203 19.14 2.61 22.42
C THR A 203 19.74 1.75 21.30
N GLY A 204 20.67 0.85 21.69
CA GLY A 204 21.26 -0.19 20.83
C GLY A 204 20.74 -1.60 21.15
N SER A 205 19.82 -1.72 22.11
CA SER A 205 19.23 -2.99 22.52
C SER A 205 18.19 -3.47 21.50
N GLN A 206 18.33 -4.71 21.01
CA GLN A 206 17.35 -5.30 20.08
C GLN A 206 15.97 -5.40 20.72
N SER A 207 15.87 -5.78 21.99
CA SER A 207 14.59 -5.85 22.71
C SER A 207 13.89 -4.51 22.83
N ASP A 208 14.66 -3.41 23.00
CA ASP A 208 14.09 -2.06 23.01
C ASP A 208 13.59 -1.67 21.61
N ILE A 209 14.33 -2.03 20.56
CA ILE A 209 13.92 -1.78 19.16
C ILE A 209 12.63 -2.53 18.85
N ASP A 210 12.53 -3.80 19.25
CA ASP A 210 11.32 -4.60 19.06
C ASP A 210 10.12 -3.99 19.79
N PHE A 211 10.33 -3.52 21.03
CA PHE A 211 9.30 -2.82 21.80
C PHE A 211 8.89 -1.50 21.15
N ILE A 212 9.86 -0.69 20.69
CA ILE A 212 9.60 0.57 19.99
C ILE A 212 8.78 0.30 18.73
N ASN A 213 9.22 -0.65 17.88
CA ASN A 213 8.50 -1.01 16.66
C ASN A 213 7.08 -1.48 16.95
N LYS A 214 6.89 -2.37 17.94
CA LYS A 214 5.55 -2.81 18.36
C LYS A 214 4.69 -1.61 18.79
N THR A 215 5.24 -0.72 19.61
CA THR A 215 4.49 0.45 20.13
C THR A 215 4.12 1.44 19.03
N LEU A 216 5.01 1.67 18.06
CA LEU A 216 4.77 2.65 16.99
C LEU A 216 3.78 2.14 15.93
N PHE A 217 3.76 0.82 15.65
CA PHE A 217 3.06 0.28 14.49
C PHE A 217 1.93 -0.71 14.81
N ASN A 218 1.98 -1.39 15.96
CA ASN A 218 0.94 -2.35 16.37
C ASN A 218 0.88 -2.45 17.90
N PRO A 219 0.53 -1.34 18.61
CA PRO A 219 0.42 -1.34 20.06
C PRO A 219 -0.76 -2.18 20.53
N ASP A 220 -0.65 -2.69 21.76
CA ASP A 220 -1.76 -3.39 22.40
C ASP A 220 -2.89 -2.38 22.74
N ILE A 221 -4.08 -2.60 22.21
CA ILE A 221 -5.26 -1.75 22.43
C ILE A 221 -5.61 -1.70 23.92
N ASN A 222 -6.04 -0.54 24.39
CA ASN A 222 -6.34 -0.22 25.80
C ASN A 222 -5.13 -0.27 26.75
N GLN A 223 -3.91 -0.31 26.21
CA GLN A 223 -2.68 -0.18 26.99
C GLN A 223 -2.17 1.26 26.95
N ASP A 224 -1.70 1.73 28.12
CA ASP A 224 -1.09 3.05 28.26
C ASP A 224 0.40 3.03 27.93
N TYR A 225 0.83 4.06 27.21
CA TYR A 225 2.24 4.29 26.88
C TYR A 225 2.59 5.76 27.13
N THR A 226 3.74 5.99 27.73
CA THR A 226 4.23 7.37 28.00
C THR A 226 5.26 7.76 26.96
N PHE A 227 4.98 8.84 26.25
CA PHE A 227 5.84 9.38 25.19
C PHE A 227 6.48 10.68 25.67
N THR A 228 7.77 10.87 25.39
CA THR A 228 8.44 12.16 25.53
C THR A 228 8.84 12.66 24.16
N PHE A 229 8.38 13.86 23.83
CA PHE A 229 8.68 14.55 22.57
C PHE A 229 9.46 15.83 22.84
N GLU A 230 10.25 16.27 21.86
CA GLU A 230 10.80 17.61 21.74
C GLU A 230 10.04 18.33 20.63
N SER A 231 9.37 19.43 20.96
CA SER A 231 8.67 20.26 19.98
C SER A 231 9.64 20.99 19.05
N VAL A 232 9.12 21.56 17.96
CA VAL A 232 9.92 22.37 17.02
C VAL A 232 10.63 23.53 17.71
N ASP A 233 10.08 24.05 18.81
CA ASP A 233 10.66 25.14 19.62
C ASP A 233 11.74 24.64 20.60
N GLY A 234 12.02 23.33 20.66
CA GLY A 234 13.00 22.73 21.57
C GLY A 234 12.46 22.47 22.99
N LEU A 235 11.15 22.54 23.21
CA LEU A 235 10.54 22.25 24.51
C LEU A 235 10.19 20.78 24.64
N GLU A 236 10.59 20.14 25.73
CA GLU A 236 10.19 18.76 26.01
C GLU A 236 8.76 18.70 26.55
N LYS A 237 8.00 17.73 26.04
CA LYS A 237 6.64 17.41 26.45
C LYS A 237 6.50 15.92 26.70
N THR A 238 6.00 15.54 27.86
CA THR A 238 5.70 14.15 28.19
C THR A 238 4.20 13.96 28.30
N VAL A 239 3.67 12.96 27.60
CA VAL A 239 2.23 12.62 27.60
C VAL A 239 2.05 11.11 27.74
N THR A 240 1.01 10.70 28.44
CA THR A 240 0.59 9.29 28.47
C THR A 240 -0.65 9.15 27.62
N LEU A 241 -0.61 8.23 26.65
CA LEU A 241 -1.67 7.96 25.70
C LEU A 241 -2.08 6.49 25.80
N THR A 242 -3.39 6.26 25.73
CA THR A 242 -3.95 4.91 25.62
C THR A 242 -4.10 4.56 24.15
N ALA A 243 -3.56 3.40 23.74
CA ALA A 243 -3.74 2.90 22.38
C ALA A 243 -5.20 2.54 22.12
N SER A 244 -5.73 2.93 20.99
CA SER A 244 -7.12 2.68 20.60
C SER A 244 -7.25 2.44 19.10
N ASP A 245 -8.41 2.00 18.66
CA ASP A 245 -8.75 2.03 17.25
C ASP A 245 -8.94 3.49 16.81
N VAL A 246 -8.13 3.95 15.89
CA VAL A 246 -8.12 5.32 15.35
C VAL A 246 -8.65 5.30 13.93
N MET A 247 -9.66 6.11 13.65
CA MET A 247 -10.14 6.35 12.29
C MET A 247 -9.10 7.15 11.52
N THR A 248 -8.64 6.63 10.39
CA THR A 248 -7.75 7.35 9.49
C THR A 248 -8.56 8.14 8.46
N SER A 249 -8.08 9.31 8.07
CA SER A 249 -8.67 10.10 7.01
C SER A 249 -7.69 10.19 5.83
N PRO A 250 -7.99 9.53 4.71
CA PRO A 250 -7.10 9.54 3.55
C PRO A 250 -7.07 10.89 2.83
N VAL A 251 -8.11 11.71 2.95
CA VAL A 251 -8.23 13.03 2.31
C VAL A 251 -8.21 14.10 3.39
N LYS A 252 -7.26 15.01 3.32
CA LYS A 252 -7.06 16.06 4.31
C LYS A 252 -6.80 17.41 3.65
N ASN A 253 -7.00 18.48 4.41
CA ASN A 253 -6.57 19.83 4.04
C ASN A 253 -7.03 20.31 2.65
N ALA A 254 -8.19 19.83 2.16
CA ALA A 254 -8.75 20.32 0.89
C ALA A 254 -9.17 21.79 1.05
N LYS A 255 -8.54 22.69 0.29
CA LYS A 255 -8.79 24.14 0.39
C LYS A 255 -8.36 24.89 -0.87
N VAL A 256 -8.83 26.14 -0.99
CA VAL A 256 -8.35 27.10 -1.97
C VAL A 256 -7.38 28.05 -1.31
N ILE A 257 -6.23 28.23 -1.94
CA ILE A 257 -5.17 29.19 -1.55
C ILE A 257 -5.17 30.30 -2.60
N THR A 258 -5.29 31.55 -2.15
CA THR A 258 -5.10 32.70 -3.05
C THR A 258 -3.63 33.12 -3.00
N HIS A 259 -2.97 33.08 -4.16
CA HIS A 259 -1.57 33.47 -4.28
C HIS A 259 -1.37 34.29 -5.56
N ASN A 260 -0.93 35.55 -5.43
CA ASN A 260 -0.74 36.50 -6.53
C ASN A 260 -1.92 36.61 -7.51
N GLY A 261 -3.13 36.58 -6.96
CA GLY A 261 -4.40 36.68 -7.72
C GLY A 261 -4.86 35.37 -8.34
N MET A 262 -4.06 34.30 -8.29
CA MET A 262 -4.48 32.94 -8.70
C MET A 262 -5.19 32.23 -7.56
N ARG A 263 -6.18 31.43 -7.90
CA ARG A 263 -6.91 30.53 -6.99
C ARG A 263 -6.31 29.13 -7.16
N ILE A 264 -5.61 28.65 -6.16
CA ILE A 264 -4.88 27.38 -6.21
C ILE A 264 -5.60 26.39 -5.31
N GLY A 265 -6.09 25.28 -5.88
CA GLY A 265 -6.57 24.15 -5.12
C GLY A 265 -5.39 23.45 -4.44
N TYR A 266 -5.55 23.10 -3.17
CA TYR A 266 -4.63 22.23 -2.45
C TYR A 266 -5.40 21.07 -1.86
N LEU A 267 -4.86 19.87 -2.02
CA LEU A 267 -5.43 18.63 -1.51
C LEU A 267 -4.30 17.73 -0.98
N GLN A 268 -4.30 17.41 0.32
CA GLN A 268 -3.48 16.35 0.88
C GLN A 268 -4.22 15.03 0.73
N TYR A 269 -3.57 14.04 0.07
CA TYR A 269 -4.16 12.75 -0.21
C TYR A 269 -3.20 11.61 0.18
N ASN A 270 -3.55 10.82 1.19
CA ASN A 270 -2.63 9.91 1.88
C ASN A 270 -2.80 8.43 1.53
N SER A 271 -3.96 7.99 0.98
CA SER A 271 -4.18 6.58 0.63
C SER A 271 -5.29 6.41 -0.42
N PHE A 272 -5.07 5.53 -1.39
CA PHE A 272 -6.07 5.12 -2.38
C PHE A 272 -6.89 3.94 -1.82
N GLU A 273 -7.91 4.23 -1.04
CA GLU A 273 -8.77 3.25 -0.37
C GLU A 273 -10.25 3.60 -0.53
N PRO A 274 -11.18 2.63 -0.41
CA PRO A 274 -12.61 2.88 -0.64
C PRO A 274 -13.18 4.04 0.19
N SER A 275 -12.72 4.21 1.43
CA SER A 275 -13.13 5.28 2.35
C SER A 275 -12.80 6.70 1.83
N ALA A 276 -11.81 6.83 0.94
CA ALA A 276 -11.44 8.11 0.34
C ALA A 276 -12.43 8.62 -0.71
N GLN A 277 -13.28 7.77 -1.28
CA GLN A 277 -14.11 8.17 -2.44
C GLN A 277 -15.05 9.34 -2.12
N ALA A 278 -15.80 9.26 -1.03
CA ALA A 278 -16.74 10.31 -0.67
C ALA A 278 -16.04 11.65 -0.33
N PRO A 279 -15.00 11.69 0.52
CA PRO A 279 -14.21 12.90 0.75
C PRO A 279 -13.54 13.46 -0.52
N LEU A 280 -13.08 12.63 -1.46
CA LEU A 280 -12.56 13.10 -2.74
C LEU A 280 -13.62 13.79 -3.58
N ILE A 281 -14.82 13.19 -3.69
CA ILE A 281 -15.95 13.78 -4.43
C ILE A 281 -16.30 15.16 -3.84
N GLU A 282 -16.36 15.28 -2.53
CA GLU A 282 -16.63 16.55 -1.84
C GLU A 282 -15.53 17.58 -2.12
N ALA A 283 -14.25 17.19 -1.95
CA ALA A 283 -13.11 18.07 -2.18
C ALA A 283 -13.06 18.58 -3.62
N PHE A 284 -13.18 17.68 -4.61
CA PHE A 284 -13.15 18.07 -6.02
C PHE A 284 -14.37 18.87 -6.44
N SER A 285 -15.56 18.61 -5.86
CA SER A 285 -16.76 19.42 -6.09
C SER A 285 -16.57 20.85 -5.58
N THR A 286 -16.02 21.00 -4.37
CA THR A 286 -15.70 22.31 -3.80
C THR A 286 -14.67 23.06 -4.63
N LEU A 287 -13.56 22.42 -4.98
CA LEU A 287 -12.50 23.03 -5.79
C LEU A 287 -13.00 23.42 -7.21
N SER A 288 -13.90 22.62 -7.78
CA SER A 288 -14.54 22.91 -9.07
C SER A 288 -15.46 24.11 -8.98
N ALA A 289 -16.32 24.18 -7.95
CA ALA A 289 -17.23 25.31 -7.71
C ALA A 289 -16.46 26.62 -7.48
N GLU A 290 -15.30 26.54 -6.85
CA GLU A 290 -14.39 27.65 -6.61
C GLU A 290 -13.57 28.04 -7.85
N ASN A 291 -13.71 27.34 -8.97
CA ASN A 291 -13.01 27.62 -10.24
C ASN A 291 -11.50 27.83 -10.04
N VAL A 292 -10.83 26.90 -9.36
CA VAL A 292 -9.39 27.01 -9.14
C VAL A 292 -8.61 27.07 -10.45
N ASP A 293 -7.58 27.90 -10.53
CA ASP A 293 -6.73 28.05 -11.71
C ASP A 293 -5.75 26.89 -11.85
N GLU A 294 -5.09 26.53 -10.75
CA GLU A 294 -4.11 25.45 -10.65
C GLU A 294 -4.47 24.49 -9.50
N ILE A 295 -3.85 23.32 -9.49
CA ILE A 295 -4.05 22.31 -8.43
C ILE A 295 -2.71 21.77 -7.93
N VAL A 296 -2.58 21.66 -6.60
CA VAL A 296 -1.50 20.96 -5.92
C VAL A 296 -2.10 19.74 -5.22
N VAL A 297 -1.63 18.56 -5.60
CA VAL A 297 -1.97 17.29 -4.92
C VAL A 297 -0.77 16.85 -4.10
N ASP A 298 -0.94 16.83 -2.78
CA ASP A 298 0.12 16.44 -1.86
C ASP A 298 0.06 14.94 -1.61
N LEU A 299 0.96 14.21 -2.27
CA LEU A 299 1.12 12.75 -2.20
C LEU A 299 2.36 12.34 -1.39
N ARG A 300 3.00 13.26 -0.65
CA ARG A 300 4.28 12.98 0.04
C ARG A 300 4.19 11.82 1.04
N TYR A 301 3.01 11.53 1.58
CA TYR A 301 2.78 10.43 2.52
C TYR A 301 1.85 9.34 1.95
N ASN A 302 1.63 9.33 0.63
CA ASN A 302 0.75 8.38 -0.01
C ASN A 302 1.53 7.20 -0.60
N GLY A 303 1.45 6.05 0.05
CA GLY A 303 2.09 4.81 -0.38
C GLY A 303 1.39 4.08 -1.53
N GLY A 304 0.21 4.55 -1.96
CA GLY A 304 -0.56 3.90 -3.02
C GLY A 304 -1.94 3.40 -2.57
N GLY A 305 -2.34 2.23 -3.03
CA GLY A 305 -3.62 1.57 -2.79
C GLY A 305 -4.28 1.11 -4.09
N LEU A 306 -5.60 1.30 -4.20
CA LEU A 306 -6.41 0.80 -5.32
C LEU A 306 -6.09 1.50 -6.65
N VAL A 307 -5.70 0.72 -7.66
CA VAL A 307 -5.45 1.22 -9.02
C VAL A 307 -6.70 1.89 -9.60
N LEU A 308 -7.87 1.30 -9.36
CA LEU A 308 -9.14 1.82 -9.86
C LEU A 308 -9.43 3.21 -9.28
N GLN A 309 -9.19 3.42 -7.98
CA GLN A 309 -9.39 4.74 -7.37
C GLN A 309 -8.37 5.77 -7.86
N SER A 310 -7.14 5.33 -8.14
CA SER A 310 -6.15 6.19 -8.79
C SER A 310 -6.62 6.66 -10.16
N SER A 311 -7.32 5.79 -10.93
CA SER A 311 -7.92 6.18 -12.21
C SER A 311 -9.06 7.19 -12.06
N GLN A 312 -9.86 7.10 -10.99
CA GLN A 312 -10.87 8.09 -10.63
C GLN A 312 -10.25 9.47 -10.34
N VAL A 313 -9.18 9.50 -9.51
CA VAL A 313 -8.46 10.74 -9.22
C VAL A 313 -7.85 11.32 -10.49
N GLY A 314 -7.31 10.48 -11.36
CA GLY A 314 -6.80 10.89 -12.68
C GLY A 314 -7.87 11.57 -13.53
N TYR A 315 -9.10 11.02 -13.55
CA TYR A 315 -10.25 11.66 -14.19
C TYR A 315 -10.63 12.99 -13.52
N MET A 316 -10.76 13.00 -12.19
CA MET A 316 -11.14 14.21 -11.44
C MET A 316 -10.15 15.36 -11.66
N LEU A 317 -8.87 15.08 -11.86
CA LEU A 317 -7.85 16.07 -12.19
C LEU A 317 -7.95 16.56 -13.64
N SER A 318 -7.98 15.62 -14.59
CA SER A 318 -7.74 15.90 -16.02
C SER A 318 -9.02 16.00 -16.89
N GLY A 319 -10.13 15.41 -16.46
CA GLY A 319 -11.33 15.24 -17.28
C GLY A 319 -11.16 14.18 -18.38
N ALA A 320 -10.10 13.38 -18.35
CA ALA A 320 -9.87 12.33 -19.35
C ALA A 320 -10.93 11.23 -19.25
N GLY A 321 -11.63 10.98 -20.35
CA GLY A 321 -12.74 10.02 -20.39
C GLY A 321 -12.27 8.56 -20.51
N GLN A 322 -13.26 7.65 -20.51
CA GLN A 322 -13.07 6.19 -20.58
C GLN A 322 -12.42 5.68 -21.89
N ASN A 323 -12.25 6.53 -22.88
CA ASN A 323 -11.52 6.23 -24.12
C ASN A 323 -9.99 6.34 -23.96
N ARG A 324 -9.50 6.87 -22.84
CA ARG A 324 -8.07 7.02 -22.55
C ARG A 324 -7.61 5.92 -21.61
N VAL A 325 -6.41 5.39 -21.86
CA VAL A 325 -5.79 4.35 -21.03
C VAL A 325 -5.13 4.98 -19.81
N PHE A 326 -5.57 4.59 -18.61
CA PHE A 326 -4.92 4.94 -17.35
C PHE A 326 -3.68 4.08 -17.14
N SER A 327 -3.84 2.76 -17.20
CA SER A 327 -2.74 1.81 -17.07
C SER A 327 -3.06 0.48 -17.76
N GLU A 328 -2.10 -0.08 -18.43
CA GLU A 328 -2.09 -1.48 -18.85
C GLU A 328 -1.36 -2.30 -17.78
N LEU A 329 -2.00 -3.37 -17.28
CA LEU A 329 -1.39 -4.31 -16.35
C LEU A 329 -0.78 -5.47 -17.12
N ILE A 330 0.53 -5.64 -17.02
CA ILE A 330 1.28 -6.65 -17.75
C ILE A 330 1.73 -7.71 -16.75
N HIS A 331 1.05 -8.86 -16.78
CA HIS A 331 1.35 -10.03 -15.95
C HIS A 331 2.44 -10.91 -16.56
N ASN A 332 2.79 -12.00 -15.86
CA ASN A 332 3.63 -13.03 -16.44
C ASN A 332 2.93 -13.73 -17.63
N ASP A 333 3.68 -14.48 -18.43
CA ASP A 333 3.18 -15.12 -19.65
C ASP A 333 2.06 -16.14 -19.41
N LYS A 334 2.03 -16.78 -18.23
CA LYS A 334 0.99 -17.75 -17.87
C LYS A 334 -0.36 -17.07 -17.65
N VAL A 335 -0.37 -15.99 -16.88
CA VAL A 335 -1.58 -15.20 -16.62
C VAL A 335 -2.03 -14.48 -17.87
N MET A 336 -1.12 -13.86 -18.65
CA MET A 336 -1.46 -13.18 -19.90
C MET A 336 -2.15 -14.08 -20.94
N ARG A 337 -1.85 -15.40 -20.95
CA ARG A 337 -2.55 -16.36 -21.85
C ARG A 337 -4.02 -16.60 -21.44
N THR A 338 -4.41 -16.30 -20.21
CA THR A 338 -5.76 -16.51 -19.68
C THR A 338 -6.62 -15.24 -19.68
N ILE A 339 -6.00 -14.07 -19.71
CA ILE A 339 -6.70 -12.78 -19.76
C ILE A 339 -7.31 -12.60 -21.15
N LYS A 340 -8.59 -12.19 -21.18
CA LYS A 340 -9.23 -11.81 -22.44
C LYS A 340 -8.65 -10.49 -22.94
N ASP A 341 -8.69 -10.32 -24.24
CA ASP A 341 -8.14 -9.12 -24.87
C ASP A 341 -8.81 -7.85 -24.33
N GLY A 342 -8.00 -6.97 -23.71
CA GLY A 342 -8.42 -5.72 -23.10
C GLY A 342 -8.80 -5.76 -21.62
N ASP A 343 -8.95 -6.94 -20.99
CA ASP A 343 -9.30 -7.04 -19.56
C ASP A 343 -8.15 -6.58 -18.63
N ASN A 344 -6.93 -6.48 -19.16
CA ASN A 344 -5.76 -5.94 -18.46
C ASN A 344 -5.59 -4.42 -18.61
N ILE A 345 -6.56 -3.74 -19.24
CA ILE A 345 -6.48 -2.30 -19.49
C ILE A 345 -7.40 -1.53 -18.56
N TYR A 346 -6.81 -0.80 -17.62
CA TYR A 346 -7.53 0.20 -16.84
C TYR A 346 -7.66 1.49 -17.64
N ARG A 347 -8.85 2.08 -17.60
CA ARG A 347 -9.16 3.37 -18.24
C ARG A 347 -9.43 4.43 -17.20
N PHE A 348 -9.30 5.71 -17.57
CA PHE A 348 -9.73 6.79 -16.70
C PHE A 348 -11.22 6.65 -16.40
N THR A 349 -11.58 6.61 -15.13
CA THR A 349 -12.93 6.26 -14.66
C THR A 349 -13.67 7.49 -14.17
N ASN A 350 -14.79 7.81 -14.81
CA ASN A 350 -15.62 8.98 -14.51
C ASN A 350 -16.82 8.68 -13.60
N LEU A 351 -16.97 7.45 -13.14
CA LEU A 351 -18.07 7.02 -12.28
C LEU A 351 -17.57 6.67 -10.88
N ALA A 352 -18.38 6.98 -9.88
CA ALA A 352 -18.17 6.47 -8.53
C ALA A 352 -18.43 4.96 -8.47
N ILE A 353 -17.95 4.32 -7.43
CA ILE A 353 -18.05 2.87 -7.21
C ILE A 353 -18.92 2.63 -5.99
N ASP A 354 -19.89 1.74 -6.13
CA ASP A 354 -20.53 1.08 -5.01
C ASP A 354 -19.61 -0.04 -4.54
N TRP A 355 -18.79 0.25 -3.54
CA TRP A 355 -17.78 -0.68 -3.00
C TRP A 355 -18.41 -1.92 -2.35
N ALA A 356 -19.61 -1.78 -1.78
CA ALA A 356 -20.33 -2.92 -1.19
C ALA A 356 -20.83 -3.89 -2.25
N ALA A 357 -21.37 -3.36 -3.34
CA ALA A 357 -21.87 -4.15 -4.47
C ALA A 357 -20.78 -4.48 -5.50
N GLN A 358 -19.57 -3.90 -5.38
CA GLN A 358 -18.45 -4.02 -6.31
C GLN A 358 -18.83 -3.76 -7.77
N LYS A 359 -19.50 -2.65 -7.99
CA LYS A 359 -19.94 -2.21 -9.32
C LYS A 359 -19.86 -0.70 -9.47
N TYR A 360 -19.80 -0.23 -10.69
CA TYR A 360 -19.97 1.20 -10.97
C TYR A 360 -21.37 1.67 -10.55
N SER A 361 -21.43 2.85 -9.94
CA SER A 361 -22.69 3.55 -9.67
C SER A 361 -23.03 4.49 -10.83
N ASP A 362 -24.24 5.08 -10.80
CA ASP A 362 -24.64 6.09 -11.77
C ASP A 362 -24.10 7.50 -11.44
N GLN A 363 -23.39 7.66 -10.32
CA GLN A 363 -22.85 8.95 -9.90
C GLN A 363 -21.62 9.31 -10.72
N VAL A 364 -21.72 10.40 -11.48
CA VAL A 364 -20.59 10.97 -12.23
C VAL A 364 -19.69 11.75 -11.28
N LEU A 365 -18.39 11.51 -11.37
CA LEU A 365 -17.37 12.19 -10.57
C LEU A 365 -17.17 13.64 -11.04
N PRO A 366 -16.92 14.59 -10.12
CA PRO A 366 -16.52 15.95 -10.49
C PRO A 366 -15.16 15.98 -11.17
N THR A 367 -14.90 17.01 -11.98
CA THR A 367 -13.59 17.19 -12.62
C THR A 367 -13.17 18.65 -12.66
N LEU A 368 -11.84 18.87 -12.54
CA LEU A 368 -11.20 20.18 -12.67
C LEU A 368 -10.72 20.47 -14.10
N ASN A 369 -10.67 19.46 -14.97
CA ASN A 369 -10.22 19.56 -16.37
C ASN A 369 -8.84 20.21 -16.54
N LYS A 370 -7.88 19.90 -15.64
CA LYS A 370 -6.55 20.51 -15.64
C LYS A 370 -5.63 19.93 -16.72
N LYS A 371 -4.86 20.80 -17.36
CA LYS A 371 -3.80 20.43 -18.29
C LYS A 371 -2.42 20.37 -17.62
N ARG A 372 -2.33 20.88 -16.42
CA ARG A 372 -1.16 20.80 -15.55
C ARG A 372 -1.57 20.46 -14.13
N VAL A 373 -0.75 19.65 -13.46
CA VAL A 373 -0.95 19.23 -12.07
C VAL A 373 0.39 19.31 -11.35
N TYR A 374 0.40 19.97 -10.20
CA TYR A 374 1.54 19.97 -9.29
C TYR A 374 1.38 18.83 -8.29
N VAL A 375 2.42 18.01 -8.14
CA VAL A 375 2.42 16.90 -7.16
C VAL A 375 3.56 17.08 -6.17
N LEU A 376 3.22 17.05 -4.87
CA LEU A 376 4.23 17.03 -3.83
C LEU A 376 4.57 15.59 -3.50
N THR A 377 5.86 15.21 -3.55
CA THR A 377 6.31 13.82 -3.43
C THR A 377 7.44 13.64 -2.44
N SER A 378 7.53 12.45 -1.86
CA SER A 378 8.66 12.03 -1.04
C SER A 378 9.10 10.61 -1.40
N GLY A 379 10.12 10.09 -0.73
CA GLY A 379 10.50 8.67 -0.82
C GLY A 379 9.41 7.69 -0.39
N GLY A 380 8.35 8.18 0.29
CA GLY A 380 7.16 7.40 0.65
C GLY A 380 6.04 7.44 -0.40
N THR A 381 6.15 8.27 -1.43
CA THR A 381 5.19 8.30 -2.55
C THR A 381 5.42 7.08 -3.43
N ALA A 382 4.45 6.16 -3.49
CA ALA A 382 4.64 4.86 -4.12
C ALA A 382 3.42 4.38 -4.91
N SER A 383 3.66 3.42 -5.82
CA SER A 383 2.62 2.54 -6.35
C SER A 383 1.49 3.30 -7.07
N SER A 384 0.23 3.23 -6.61
CA SER A 384 -0.91 3.94 -7.25
C SER A 384 -0.73 5.47 -7.30
N SER A 385 0.06 6.08 -6.40
CA SER A 385 0.49 7.47 -6.51
C SER A 385 1.42 7.69 -7.72
N GLU A 386 2.36 6.78 -7.93
CA GLU A 386 3.27 6.80 -9.07
C GLU A 386 2.54 6.47 -10.38
N LEU A 387 1.54 5.55 -10.31
CA LEU A 387 0.65 5.27 -11.44
C LEU A 387 -0.13 6.52 -11.88
N LEU A 388 -0.64 7.31 -10.93
CA LEU A 388 -1.33 8.57 -11.21
C LEU A 388 -0.41 9.54 -11.98
N ILE A 389 0.82 9.74 -11.48
CA ILE A 389 1.84 10.57 -12.15
C ILE A 389 2.10 10.04 -13.57
N ASN A 390 2.30 8.73 -13.70
CA ASN A 390 2.59 8.08 -14.96
C ASN A 390 1.42 8.20 -15.97
N ALA A 391 0.21 7.96 -15.51
CA ALA A 391 -1.00 8.00 -16.34
C ALA A 391 -1.29 9.41 -16.87
N LEU A 392 -1.19 10.44 -16.01
CA LEU A 392 -1.36 11.84 -16.41
C LEU A 392 -0.34 12.23 -17.50
N ARG A 393 0.93 11.86 -17.33
CA ARG A 393 1.98 12.08 -18.35
C ARG A 393 1.70 11.29 -19.65
N GLY A 394 1.09 10.11 -19.53
CA GLY A 394 0.68 9.28 -20.67
C GLY A 394 -0.34 9.95 -21.57
N ILE A 395 -1.18 10.83 -21.04
CA ILE A 395 -2.23 11.56 -21.76
C ILE A 395 -1.91 13.04 -21.99
N ASP A 396 -0.63 13.41 -21.90
CA ASP A 396 -0.12 14.78 -22.13
C ASP A 396 -0.61 15.84 -21.12
N VAL A 397 -0.97 15.43 -19.91
CA VAL A 397 -1.10 16.34 -18.78
C VAL A 397 0.31 16.64 -18.26
N GLU A 398 0.62 17.92 -18.16
CA GLU A 398 1.89 18.39 -17.60
C GLU A 398 1.92 18.13 -16.09
N VAL A 399 2.82 17.28 -15.63
CA VAL A 399 3.02 17.00 -14.20
C VAL A 399 4.28 17.71 -13.74
N ILE A 400 4.15 18.57 -12.73
CA ILE A 400 5.26 19.25 -12.07
C ILE A 400 5.47 18.60 -10.72
N GLN A 401 6.62 17.94 -10.53
CA GLN A 401 6.96 17.22 -9.31
C GLN A 401 7.79 18.10 -8.37
N ILE A 402 7.30 18.36 -7.17
CA ILE A 402 8.01 19.11 -6.14
C ILE A 402 8.28 18.17 -4.96
N GLY A 403 9.52 18.06 -4.55
CA GLY A 403 9.88 17.19 -3.44
C GLY A 403 11.07 16.29 -3.74
N SER A 404 11.05 15.06 -3.28
CA SER A 404 12.12 14.09 -3.54
C SER A 404 11.69 12.99 -4.51
N THR A 405 12.66 12.15 -4.88
CA THR A 405 12.43 10.95 -5.70
C THR A 405 11.42 10.02 -5.04
N THR A 406 10.47 9.53 -5.81
CA THR A 406 9.45 8.58 -5.35
C THR A 406 10.03 7.18 -5.09
N THR A 407 9.26 6.27 -4.53
CA THR A 407 9.72 4.91 -4.16
C THR A 407 10.25 4.11 -5.36
N GLY A 408 9.56 4.14 -6.49
CA GLY A 408 9.87 3.31 -7.65
C GLY A 408 9.19 1.94 -7.59
N LYS A 409 7.86 1.93 -7.54
CA LYS A 409 7.04 0.71 -7.54
C LYS A 409 6.08 0.69 -8.74
N PRO A 410 6.57 0.39 -9.97
CA PRO A 410 5.71 0.23 -11.15
C PRO A 410 4.90 -1.09 -11.13
N TYR A 411 4.85 -1.75 -10.00
CA TYR A 411 4.33 -3.10 -9.80
C TYR A 411 3.11 -3.12 -8.92
N GLY A 412 2.32 -4.20 -9.02
CA GLY A 412 1.17 -4.38 -8.14
C GLY A 412 0.82 -5.83 -7.89
N PHE A 413 -0.22 -6.00 -7.07
CA PHE A 413 -0.71 -7.28 -6.57
C PHE A 413 -2.20 -7.44 -6.79
N SER A 414 -2.63 -8.72 -6.82
CA SER A 414 -3.94 -9.17 -6.38
C SER A 414 -3.66 -10.06 -5.16
N PRO A 415 -3.80 -9.53 -3.94
CA PRO A 415 -3.43 -10.28 -2.74
C PRO A 415 -4.28 -11.54 -2.60
N GLU A 416 -3.70 -12.61 -2.07
CA GLU A 416 -4.38 -13.89 -1.89
C GLU A 416 -4.38 -14.30 -0.42
N GLN A 417 -5.53 -14.76 0.06
CA GLN A 417 -5.70 -15.20 1.42
C GLN A 417 -5.53 -16.72 1.50
N ASN A 418 -4.76 -17.21 2.49
CA ASN A 418 -4.72 -18.61 2.82
C ASN A 418 -4.45 -18.81 4.33
N CYS A 419 -5.28 -19.61 4.98
CA CYS A 419 -5.08 -20.02 6.38
C CYS A 419 -4.87 -18.84 7.37
N GLY A 420 -5.65 -17.77 7.22
CA GLY A 420 -5.56 -16.59 8.10
C GLY A 420 -4.43 -15.61 7.81
N THR A 421 -3.73 -15.78 6.70
CA THR A 421 -2.67 -14.89 6.25
C THR A 421 -2.99 -14.35 4.87
N MET A 422 -2.82 -13.04 4.67
CA MET A 422 -2.79 -12.38 3.36
C MET A 422 -1.37 -12.40 2.82
N TYR A 423 -1.22 -12.78 1.57
CA TYR A 423 0.05 -12.87 0.86
C TYR A 423 0.09 -11.84 -0.27
N TYR A 424 1.09 -10.96 -0.21
CA TYR A 424 1.33 -9.93 -1.19
C TYR A 424 2.60 -10.27 -1.97
N THR A 425 2.44 -10.62 -3.24
CA THR A 425 3.55 -10.94 -4.15
C THR A 425 3.32 -10.22 -5.47
N ILE A 426 4.36 -9.69 -6.10
CA ILE A 426 4.25 -8.92 -7.33
C ILE A 426 3.70 -9.79 -8.47
N GLN A 427 2.55 -9.40 -9.03
CA GLN A 427 1.90 -10.16 -10.09
C GLN A 427 1.87 -9.43 -11.42
N PHE A 428 1.98 -8.11 -11.42
CA PHE A 428 1.99 -7.32 -12.63
C PHE A 428 2.93 -6.12 -12.55
N LYS A 429 3.35 -5.65 -13.71
CA LYS A 429 3.90 -4.31 -13.92
C LYS A 429 2.90 -3.46 -14.70
N SER A 430 3.04 -2.14 -14.61
CA SER A 430 2.15 -1.18 -15.24
C SER A 430 2.81 -0.44 -16.40
N ALA A 431 2.02 -0.05 -17.39
CA ALA A 431 2.44 0.89 -18.44
C ALA A 431 1.31 1.87 -18.74
N ASN A 432 1.63 3.13 -19.00
CA ASN A 432 0.66 4.15 -19.37
C ASN A 432 0.24 4.08 -20.85
N GLU A 433 -0.60 5.00 -21.32
CA GLU A 433 -1.10 5.03 -22.70
C GLU A 433 0.04 5.07 -23.75
N LYS A 434 1.16 5.70 -23.43
CA LYS A 434 2.37 5.75 -24.26
C LYS A 434 3.32 4.56 -24.07
N LYS A 435 2.86 3.50 -23.39
CA LYS A 435 3.61 2.28 -23.08
C LYS A 435 4.84 2.49 -22.18
N PHE A 436 4.91 3.62 -21.48
CA PHE A 436 5.95 3.85 -20.49
C PHE A 436 5.54 3.29 -19.12
N GLY A 437 6.45 2.53 -18.49
CA GLY A 437 6.28 1.91 -17.17
C GLY A 437 7.62 1.67 -16.46
N ASP A 438 8.73 2.18 -16.99
CA ASP A 438 10.06 1.96 -16.43
C ASP A 438 10.42 3.07 -15.42
N PHE A 439 9.87 2.94 -14.21
CA PHE A 439 10.17 3.83 -13.09
C PHE A 439 10.51 3.08 -11.80
N ALA A 440 11.15 1.89 -11.92
CA ALA A 440 11.53 1.07 -10.76
C ALA A 440 12.52 1.76 -9.80
N ASP A 441 13.19 2.83 -10.23
CA ASP A 441 14.05 3.67 -9.41
C ASP A 441 13.39 4.98 -8.93
N GLY A 442 12.09 5.13 -9.18
CA GLY A 442 11.27 6.28 -8.80
C GLY A 442 11.24 7.39 -9.84
N PHE A 443 10.24 8.26 -9.73
CA PHE A 443 10.19 9.52 -10.46
C PHE A 443 11.10 10.56 -9.79
N ILE A 444 11.93 11.20 -10.59
CA ILE A 444 12.99 12.11 -10.14
C ILE A 444 12.60 13.54 -10.52
N PRO A 445 12.32 14.44 -9.55
CA PRO A 445 12.08 15.84 -9.87
C PRO A 445 13.32 16.44 -10.51
N THR A 446 13.14 17.02 -11.70
CA THR A 446 14.24 17.47 -12.55
C THR A 446 13.93 18.85 -13.11
N PRO A 447 14.83 19.85 -12.93
CA PRO A 447 14.64 21.16 -13.54
C PRO A 447 14.40 21.08 -15.05
N LYS A 448 13.49 21.89 -15.58
CA LYS A 448 13.08 21.89 -17.00
C LYS A 448 14.27 21.92 -17.95
N SER A 449 15.29 22.70 -17.65
CA SER A 449 16.53 22.84 -18.47
C SER A 449 17.34 21.54 -18.56
N GLN A 450 17.09 20.56 -17.71
CA GLN A 450 17.78 19.27 -17.64
C GLN A 450 16.93 18.11 -18.19
N ILE A 451 15.68 18.37 -18.62
CA ILE A 451 14.82 17.38 -19.26
C ILE A 451 15.25 17.22 -20.71
N ASN A 452 15.64 16.00 -21.08
CA ASN A 452 15.89 15.67 -22.48
C ASN A 452 14.59 15.13 -23.11
N THR A 453 13.92 15.97 -23.88
CA THR A 453 12.66 15.63 -24.55
C THR A 453 12.83 14.65 -25.72
N GLU A 454 14.03 14.50 -26.27
CA GLU A 454 14.32 13.55 -27.37
C GLU A 454 14.27 12.10 -26.90
N LEU A 455 14.47 11.84 -25.59
CA LEU A 455 14.40 10.51 -25.02
C LEU A 455 12.97 10.00 -24.81
N GLY A 456 11.94 10.81 -25.12
CA GLY A 456 10.55 10.49 -24.83
C GLY A 456 10.27 10.46 -23.32
N LEU A 457 9.21 9.74 -22.92
CA LEU A 457 8.89 9.56 -21.50
C LEU A 457 9.98 8.73 -20.82
N ASN A 458 10.41 9.20 -19.66
CA ASN A 458 11.35 8.52 -18.77
C ASN A 458 10.99 8.84 -17.31
N ASN A 459 11.77 8.37 -16.36
CA ASN A 459 11.49 8.60 -14.94
C ASN A 459 11.87 10.01 -14.43
N ARG A 460 12.39 10.90 -15.27
CA ARG A 460 12.61 12.31 -14.93
C ARG A 460 11.33 13.09 -15.17
N VAL A 461 10.87 13.80 -14.15
CA VAL A 461 9.66 14.64 -14.19
C VAL A 461 10.06 16.06 -13.95
N GLU A 462 9.54 16.99 -14.76
CA GLU A 462 9.78 18.42 -14.58
C GLU A 462 9.42 18.86 -13.16
N GLY A 463 10.30 19.61 -12.50
CA GLY A 463 10.04 20.10 -11.15
C GLY A 463 11.28 20.36 -10.33
N CYS A 464 11.12 20.40 -9.01
CA CYS A 464 12.14 20.85 -8.08
C CYS A 464 12.39 19.86 -6.95
N TRP A 465 13.65 19.59 -6.67
CA TRP A 465 14.03 18.90 -5.46
C TRP A 465 13.83 19.80 -4.24
N VAL A 466 12.99 19.37 -3.29
CA VAL A 466 12.72 20.10 -2.05
C VAL A 466 12.53 19.08 -0.93
N ASN A 467 13.15 19.28 0.23
CA ASN A 467 12.92 18.45 1.40
C ASN A 467 11.55 18.75 2.03
N ASP A 468 11.02 17.76 2.76
CA ASP A 468 9.84 17.94 3.60
C ASP A 468 10.14 18.88 4.76
N ASP A 469 9.38 19.97 4.88
CA ASP A 469 9.53 20.98 5.94
C ASP A 469 8.61 20.63 7.11
N LEU A 470 9.14 19.87 8.05
CA LEU A 470 8.40 19.48 9.27
C LEU A 470 8.19 20.63 10.27
N THR A 471 8.70 21.84 9.98
CA THR A 471 8.54 23.00 10.89
C THR A 471 7.23 23.76 10.66
N LYS A 472 6.50 23.44 9.59
CA LYS A 472 5.25 24.11 9.20
C LYS A 472 4.11 23.12 9.00
N PRO A 473 2.86 23.52 9.25
CA PRO A 473 1.70 22.69 8.96
C PRO A 473 1.57 22.36 7.47
N LEU A 474 1.02 21.18 7.17
CA LEU A 474 0.69 20.81 5.78
C LEU A 474 -0.37 21.75 5.19
N GLY A 475 -0.15 22.17 3.97
CA GLY A 475 -0.99 23.14 3.27
C GLY A 475 -0.83 24.59 3.72
N ASP A 476 0.16 24.91 4.56
CA ASP A 476 0.58 26.30 4.81
C ASP A 476 1.35 26.79 3.58
N PRO A 477 0.98 27.95 2.96
CA PRO A 477 1.72 28.51 1.82
C PRO A 477 3.20 28.76 2.07
N SER A 478 3.62 28.87 3.33
CA SER A 478 5.02 29.06 3.74
C SER A 478 5.75 27.74 4.03
N GLU A 479 5.05 26.57 3.94
CA GLU A 479 5.69 25.25 4.05
C GLU A 479 6.58 25.00 2.84
N GLY A 480 7.75 24.41 3.05
CA GLY A 480 8.83 24.38 2.06
C GLY A 480 8.44 23.82 0.68
N MET A 481 7.74 22.68 0.61
CA MET A 481 7.34 22.09 -0.67
C MET A 481 6.21 22.88 -1.33
N LEU A 482 5.20 23.30 -0.57
CA LEU A 482 4.11 24.10 -1.10
C LEU A 482 4.58 25.46 -1.55
N SER A 483 5.44 26.14 -0.77
CA SER A 483 6.07 27.40 -1.15
C SER A 483 6.87 27.27 -2.45
N ALA A 484 7.60 26.16 -2.64
CA ALA A 484 8.33 25.89 -3.86
C ALA A 484 7.40 25.66 -5.07
N ALA A 485 6.26 24.99 -4.88
CA ALA A 485 5.24 24.84 -5.92
C ALA A 485 4.66 26.21 -6.32
N LEU A 486 4.33 27.06 -5.36
CA LEU A 486 3.82 28.42 -5.59
C LEU A 486 4.85 29.27 -6.34
N ASN A 487 6.13 29.22 -5.93
CA ASN A 487 7.21 29.91 -6.65
C ASN A 487 7.36 29.40 -8.09
N TYR A 488 7.25 28.07 -8.29
CA TYR A 488 7.35 27.49 -9.63
C TYR A 488 6.20 27.91 -10.55
N MET A 489 4.99 28.06 -10.00
CA MET A 489 3.83 28.59 -10.75
C MET A 489 4.09 29.99 -11.28
N GLU A 490 4.77 30.83 -10.52
CA GLU A 490 5.07 32.21 -10.89
C GLU A 490 6.25 32.33 -11.87
N THR A 491 7.32 31.61 -11.59
CA THR A 491 8.63 31.86 -12.23
C THR A 491 9.01 30.79 -13.24
N GLY A 492 8.39 29.62 -13.21
CA GLY A 492 8.81 28.45 -14.00
C GLY A 492 10.18 27.91 -13.58
N THR A 493 10.70 28.31 -12.42
CA THR A 493 12.04 27.94 -11.96
C THR A 493 12.01 27.46 -10.51
N CYS A 494 12.96 26.59 -10.18
CA CYS A 494 13.12 26.10 -8.81
C CYS A 494 13.68 27.21 -7.89
N PRO A 495 13.23 27.28 -6.63
CA PRO A 495 13.87 28.14 -5.65
C PRO A 495 15.34 27.72 -5.47
N PRO A 496 16.22 28.63 -5.05
CA PRO A 496 17.62 28.32 -4.73
C PRO A 496 17.68 27.21 -3.68
N VAL A 497 18.47 26.16 -3.94
CA VAL A 497 18.65 25.05 -3.00
C VAL A 497 19.49 25.54 -1.83
N SER A 498 18.95 25.51 -0.61
CA SER A 498 19.75 25.77 0.59
C SER A 498 20.78 24.65 0.79
N PRO A 499 22.04 24.96 1.13
CA PRO A 499 23.10 23.96 1.33
C PRO A 499 22.75 22.87 2.37
N SER A 500 21.86 23.16 3.31
CA SER A 500 21.31 22.19 4.28
C SER A 500 20.45 21.10 3.66
N SER A 501 19.99 21.27 2.41
CA SER A 501 19.13 20.32 1.71
C SER A 501 19.88 19.09 1.15
N PHE A 502 21.22 19.10 1.14
CA PHE A 502 22.04 18.01 0.58
C PHE A 502 22.48 16.95 1.59
N ASN A 503 22.09 17.03 2.87
CA ASN A 503 22.48 16.04 3.88
C ASN A 503 21.60 14.78 3.88
N ALA A 504 21.35 14.19 2.72
CA ALA A 504 21.09 12.75 2.64
C ALA A 504 22.44 12.04 2.86
N MET A 505 22.78 11.77 4.13
CA MET A 505 24.00 11.03 4.43
C MET A 505 23.94 9.60 3.89
N PRO A 506 25.11 9.06 3.43
CA PRO A 506 25.19 7.65 3.03
C PRO A 506 24.79 6.75 4.20
N ARG A 507 23.93 5.77 3.94
CA ARG A 507 23.54 4.74 4.91
C ARG A 507 24.74 3.84 5.19
N ASN A 508 25.37 3.99 6.36
CA ASN A 508 26.23 2.96 6.91
C ASN A 508 25.37 1.95 7.65
N ILE A 509 25.22 0.77 7.06
CA ILE A 509 24.37 -0.33 7.52
C ILE A 509 25.18 -1.17 8.52
N SER A 510 25.14 -0.85 9.81
CA SER A 510 25.65 -1.76 10.86
C SER A 510 24.96 -1.63 12.22
N SER A 511 23.81 -1.01 12.32
CA SER A 511 23.00 -0.94 13.55
C SER A 511 21.58 -1.44 13.29
N PRO A 512 20.88 -2.02 14.29
CA PRO A 512 19.46 -2.34 14.15
C PRO A 512 18.70 -1.09 13.72
N GLU A 513 18.14 -1.10 12.52
CA GLU A 513 17.41 0.01 11.95
C GLU A 513 15.97 -0.04 12.46
N LEU A 514 15.46 1.08 13.00
CA LEU A 514 14.03 1.31 13.03
C LEU A 514 13.60 1.45 11.57
N SER A 515 13.12 0.38 11.00
CA SER A 515 12.50 0.44 9.69
C SER A 515 11.11 1.07 9.84
N ASP A 516 10.74 1.90 8.87
CA ASP A 516 9.34 2.29 8.66
C ASP A 516 8.57 1.01 8.27
N VAL A 517 8.23 0.21 9.27
CA VAL A 517 7.29 -0.92 9.14
C VAL A 517 5.88 -0.31 9.21
N ARG A 518 5.64 0.78 8.45
CA ARG A 518 4.26 1.17 8.18
C ARG A 518 3.62 -0.05 7.57
N SER A 519 2.39 -0.29 8.03
CA SER A 519 1.58 -1.36 7.47
C SER A 519 1.90 -1.46 5.98
N PRO A 520 2.36 -2.60 5.48
CA PRO A 520 2.64 -2.84 4.08
C PRO A 520 1.49 -2.41 3.18
N LEU A 521 0.25 -2.37 3.73
CA LEU A 521 -0.98 -1.83 3.13
C LEU A 521 -0.86 -0.39 2.60
N ARG A 522 0.14 0.40 3.06
CA ARG A 522 0.34 1.78 2.59
C ARG A 522 1.23 1.91 1.34
N THR A 523 1.72 0.80 0.76
CA THR A 523 2.60 0.81 -0.42
C THR A 523 2.02 0.01 -1.60
N GLU A 524 0.69 -0.08 -1.74
CA GLU A 524 0.05 -1.04 -2.63
C GLU A 524 -0.51 -0.44 -3.92
N ALA A 525 -0.28 -1.11 -5.06
CA ALA A 525 -1.15 -1.07 -6.22
C ALA A 525 -2.01 -2.34 -6.18
N ILE A 526 -3.25 -2.22 -5.72
CA ILE A 526 -4.18 -3.33 -5.61
C ILE A 526 -5.09 -3.32 -6.83
N HIS A 527 -5.09 -4.44 -7.54
CA HIS A 527 -6.06 -4.74 -8.59
C HIS A 527 -7.36 -5.23 -7.95
N VAL A 528 -8.48 -4.59 -8.29
CA VAL A 528 -9.84 -4.99 -7.90
C VAL A 528 -10.66 -5.15 -9.17
N GLU A 529 -11.26 -6.33 -9.35
CA GLU A 529 -12.27 -6.53 -10.39
C GLU A 529 -13.59 -5.87 -9.96
N ILE A 530 -14.12 -5.00 -10.82
CA ILE A 530 -15.45 -4.41 -10.68
C ILE A 530 -16.35 -5.04 -11.75
N ASN A 531 -17.48 -5.59 -11.33
CA ASN A 531 -18.47 -6.21 -12.20
C ASN A 531 -19.36 -5.18 -12.89
#